data_731e7ada62800e6becbc474274f79a6f
#
_entry.id   731e7ada62800e6becbc474274f79a6f
#
_cell.length_a   1.000
_cell.length_b   1.000
_cell.length_c   1.000
_cell.angle_alpha   90.00
_cell.angle_beta   90.00
_cell.angle_gamma   90.00
#
_symmetry.space_group_name_H-M   'P 1'
#
loop_
_entity.id
_entity.type
_entity.pdbx_description
1 polymer ?
#
loop_
_entity_poly.entity_id
_entity_poly.type
_entity_poly.pdbx_seq_one_letter_code
_entity_poly.pdbx_strand_id
1 'polypeptide(L)'
;MTRTDDTFPDDPWQLLAEWLPPNEDPARPLMTLATAADGIPDARTLLLSEFDRDGFYFHTDTRSRKVRQLAADGRVALMLHFPDKARQLTVQGVAEVASTEELRRAFRARSAYLQQLAWQNTVEFAGLPLADRLSAWSAFKDDHADGFGQPLTWTGYLVRPSRLTFWFGNPDTASRRTEYTRTDDGWTVSLLAG
;
A
#
# COMPACT_ATOMS: atom_id res chain seq x y z
N MET A 1 -12.12 4.99 -20.04
CA MET A 1 -12.59 4.07 -21.09
C MET A 1 -13.32 2.93 -20.40
N THR A 2 -14.63 2.86 -20.50
CA THR A 2 -15.42 1.79 -19.90
C THR A 2 -15.14 0.53 -20.71
N ARG A 3 -14.68 -0.52 -20.08
CA ARG A 3 -14.43 -1.80 -20.75
C ARG A 3 -15.80 -2.34 -21.20
N THR A 4 -16.03 -2.40 -22.50
CA THR A 4 -17.25 -2.93 -23.11
C THR A 4 -17.19 -4.44 -23.32
N ASP A 5 -16.06 -5.05 -23.03
CA ASP A 5 -15.83 -6.49 -23.19
C ASP A 5 -15.96 -7.20 -21.85
N ASP A 6 -16.79 -8.23 -21.80
CA ASP A 6 -17.03 -9.05 -20.60
C ASP A 6 -15.89 -10.05 -20.33
N THR A 7 -14.82 -9.99 -21.13
CA THR A 7 -13.64 -10.86 -20.97
C THR A 7 -12.62 -10.24 -20.04
N PHE A 8 -12.15 -11.00 -19.08
CA PHE A 8 -11.06 -10.60 -18.18
C PHE A 8 -9.80 -11.39 -18.55
N PRO A 9 -8.60 -10.78 -18.45
CA PRO A 9 -7.37 -11.50 -18.71
C PRO A 9 -7.15 -12.61 -17.68
N ASP A 10 -6.53 -13.71 -18.08
CA ASP A 10 -6.14 -14.78 -17.15
C ASP A 10 -5.07 -14.30 -16.15
N ASP A 11 -4.26 -13.33 -16.53
CA ASP A 11 -3.23 -12.72 -15.68
C ASP A 11 -3.75 -11.41 -15.04
N PRO A 12 -3.99 -11.37 -13.70
CA PRO A 12 -4.49 -10.19 -13.01
C PRO A 12 -3.54 -8.98 -13.10
N TRP A 13 -2.27 -9.19 -13.35
CA TRP A 13 -1.28 -8.12 -13.48
C TRP A 13 -1.55 -7.20 -14.67
N GLN A 14 -2.28 -7.67 -15.69
CA GLN A 14 -2.73 -6.82 -16.78
C GLN A 14 -3.77 -5.80 -16.29
N LEU A 15 -4.74 -6.21 -15.45
CA LEU A 15 -5.69 -5.29 -14.82
C LEU A 15 -5.02 -4.35 -13.83
N LEU A 16 -4.05 -4.83 -13.07
CA LEU A 16 -3.29 -3.99 -12.14
C LEU A 16 -2.54 -2.88 -12.88
N ALA A 17 -1.90 -3.18 -14.02
CA ALA A 17 -1.23 -2.19 -14.84
C ALA A 17 -2.19 -1.16 -15.47
N GLU A 18 -3.46 -1.53 -15.71
CA GLU A 18 -4.49 -0.58 -16.17
C GLU A 18 -5.02 0.33 -15.03
N TRP A 19 -5.01 -0.15 -13.79
CA TRP A 19 -5.67 0.52 -12.66
C TRP A 19 -4.71 1.34 -11.81
N LEU A 20 -3.49 0.87 -11.67
CA LEU A 20 -2.47 1.48 -10.82
C LEU A 20 -1.52 2.34 -11.67
N PRO A 21 -1.05 3.46 -11.14
CA PRO A 21 -0.01 4.23 -11.81
C PRO A 21 1.30 3.43 -11.85
N PRO A 22 2.17 3.65 -12.85
CA PRO A 22 3.49 3.05 -12.89
C PRO A 22 4.30 3.42 -11.64
N ASN A 23 5.27 2.61 -11.27
CA ASN A 23 6.02 2.80 -10.00
C ASN A 23 6.83 4.12 -9.97
N GLU A 24 7.15 4.66 -11.13
CA GLU A 24 7.87 5.93 -11.30
C GLU A 24 6.98 7.17 -11.08
N ASP A 25 5.66 7.01 -11.08
CA ASP A 25 4.74 8.11 -10.82
C ASP A 25 4.86 8.54 -9.34
N PRO A 26 5.22 9.80 -9.06
CA PRO A 26 5.33 10.31 -7.70
C PRO A 26 3.98 10.37 -6.95
N ALA A 27 2.86 10.40 -7.68
CA ALA A 27 1.51 10.38 -7.12
C ALA A 27 1.08 8.96 -6.74
N ARG A 28 1.74 8.41 -5.71
CA ARG A 28 1.42 7.06 -5.24
C ARG A 28 0.02 6.97 -4.62
N PRO A 29 -0.76 5.94 -4.96
CA PRO A 29 -2.12 5.81 -4.45
C PRO A 29 -2.15 5.54 -2.95
N LEU A 30 -3.16 6.07 -2.29
CA LEU A 30 -3.50 5.68 -0.93
C LEU A 30 -4.18 4.32 -0.94
N MET A 31 -3.87 3.52 0.07
CA MET A 31 -4.53 2.25 0.32
C MET A 31 -4.88 2.10 1.80
N THR A 32 -5.92 1.37 2.10
CA THR A 32 -6.21 0.90 3.45
C THR A 32 -5.50 -0.43 3.67
N LEU A 33 -4.68 -0.53 4.71
CA LEU A 33 -4.14 -1.79 5.22
C LEU A 33 -5.00 -2.25 6.40
N ALA A 34 -5.62 -3.41 6.29
CA ALA A 34 -6.30 -4.11 7.37
C ALA A 34 -5.40 -5.23 7.91
N THR A 35 -5.29 -5.29 9.24
CA THR A 35 -4.55 -6.31 10.00
C THR A 35 -5.44 -6.84 11.11
N ALA A 36 -5.09 -7.97 11.71
CA ALA A 36 -5.72 -8.46 12.92
C ALA A 36 -4.66 -8.89 13.94
N ALA A 37 -4.92 -8.69 15.21
CA ALA A 37 -4.11 -9.23 16.30
C ALA A 37 -5.06 -9.62 17.44
N ASP A 38 -4.86 -10.79 18.02
CA ASP A 38 -5.72 -11.34 19.09
C ASP A 38 -7.22 -11.37 18.72
N GLY A 39 -7.53 -11.59 17.43
CA GLY A 39 -8.88 -11.58 16.90
C GLY A 39 -9.49 -10.18 16.69
N ILE A 40 -8.76 -9.11 17.00
CA ILE A 40 -9.25 -7.72 16.86
C ILE A 40 -8.74 -7.15 15.53
N PRO A 41 -9.66 -6.77 14.61
CA PRO A 41 -9.26 -6.12 13.37
C PRO A 41 -8.86 -4.66 13.61
N ASP A 42 -7.90 -4.18 12.82
CA ASP A 42 -7.46 -2.79 12.80
C ASP A 42 -7.21 -2.35 11.36
N ALA A 43 -7.47 -1.08 11.04
CA ALA A 43 -7.28 -0.55 9.69
C ALA A 43 -6.67 0.86 9.73
N ARG A 44 -5.84 1.18 8.73
CA ARG A 44 -5.23 2.51 8.54
C ARG A 44 -4.88 2.77 7.09
N THR A 45 -4.78 4.05 6.75
CA THR A 45 -4.34 4.48 5.43
C THR A 45 -2.81 4.49 5.34
N LEU A 46 -2.29 3.98 4.24
CA LEU A 46 -0.88 3.99 3.86
C LEU A 46 -0.74 4.37 2.38
N LEU A 47 0.47 4.70 1.95
CA LEU A 47 0.82 4.76 0.53
C LEU A 47 1.15 3.35 0.03
N LEU A 48 0.60 2.96 -1.12
CA LEU A 48 1.17 1.88 -1.92
C LEU A 48 2.47 2.41 -2.51
N SER A 49 3.61 1.93 -2.02
CA SER A 49 4.91 2.40 -2.50
C SER A 49 5.17 1.92 -3.91
N GLU A 50 5.02 0.64 -4.14
CA GLU A 50 5.27 -0.02 -5.42
C GLU A 50 4.43 -1.29 -5.54
N PHE A 51 4.35 -1.84 -6.74
CA PHE A 51 3.83 -3.18 -7.00
C PHE A 51 4.59 -3.83 -8.16
N ASP A 52 4.74 -5.12 -8.11
CA ASP A 52 5.33 -5.94 -9.16
C ASP A 52 4.71 -7.35 -9.14
N ARG A 53 5.31 -8.29 -9.86
CA ARG A 53 4.82 -9.67 -9.92
C ARG A 53 4.94 -10.44 -8.61
N ASP A 54 5.75 -9.95 -7.67
CA ASP A 54 5.86 -10.53 -6.34
C ASP A 54 4.73 -10.04 -5.41
N GLY A 55 4.23 -8.83 -5.61
CA GLY A 55 3.13 -8.28 -4.82
C GLY A 55 3.13 -6.77 -4.68
N PHE A 56 2.72 -6.32 -3.48
CA PHE A 56 2.47 -4.92 -3.17
C PHE A 56 3.35 -4.47 -2.00
N TYR A 57 4.05 -3.35 -2.17
CA TYR A 57 5.02 -2.87 -1.18
C TYR A 57 4.50 -1.65 -0.43
N PHE A 58 4.74 -1.63 0.86
CA PHE A 58 4.55 -0.44 1.69
C PHE A 58 5.66 -0.32 2.74
N HIS A 59 5.90 0.91 3.19
CA HIS A 59 6.95 1.21 4.14
C HIS A 59 6.40 1.93 5.36
N THR A 60 7.04 1.70 6.51
CA THR A 60 6.60 2.21 7.81
C THR A 60 7.76 2.32 8.79
N ASP A 61 7.47 2.67 10.03
CA ASP A 61 8.39 2.67 11.16
C ASP A 61 8.23 1.38 11.97
N THR A 62 9.34 0.75 12.39
CA THR A 62 9.36 -0.50 13.17
C THR A 62 8.59 -0.37 14.50
N ARG A 63 8.50 0.83 15.06
CA ARG A 63 7.80 1.10 16.33
C ARG A 63 6.29 1.18 16.19
N SER A 64 5.77 1.22 14.95
CA SER A 64 4.34 1.38 14.73
C SER A 64 3.53 0.14 15.16
N ARG A 65 2.28 0.38 15.60
CA ARG A 65 1.36 -0.69 16.04
C ARG A 65 1.20 -1.79 14.99
N LYS A 66 1.10 -1.41 13.70
CA LYS A 66 0.94 -2.38 12.62
C LYS A 66 2.09 -3.38 12.50
N VAL A 67 3.32 -2.99 12.83
CA VAL A 67 4.49 -3.90 12.81
C VAL A 67 4.34 -5.01 13.85
N ARG A 68 3.85 -4.67 15.06
CA ARG A 68 3.57 -5.69 16.09
C ARG A 68 2.42 -6.61 15.67
N GLN A 69 1.38 -6.06 15.04
CA GLN A 69 0.26 -6.85 14.52
C GLN A 69 0.71 -7.82 13.42
N LEU A 70 1.52 -7.35 12.47
CA LEU A 70 2.07 -8.16 11.38
C LEU A 70 3.04 -9.24 11.87
N ALA A 71 3.77 -8.98 12.95
CA ALA A 71 4.63 -9.99 13.57
C ALA A 71 3.81 -11.10 14.26
N ALA A 72 2.61 -10.79 14.77
CA ALA A 72 1.71 -11.77 15.36
C ALA A 72 0.91 -12.55 14.30
N ASP A 73 0.43 -11.85 13.27
CA ASP A 73 -0.31 -12.43 12.14
C ASP A 73 -0.02 -11.63 10.87
N GLY A 74 0.71 -12.24 9.94
CA GLY A 74 1.08 -11.64 8.67
C GLY A 74 -0.08 -11.57 7.66
N ARG A 75 -1.23 -12.17 7.92
CA ARG A 75 -2.39 -12.12 7.01
C ARG A 75 -2.99 -10.72 6.99
N VAL A 76 -3.19 -10.19 5.79
CA VAL A 76 -3.64 -8.81 5.58
C VAL A 76 -4.66 -8.70 4.46
N ALA A 77 -5.39 -7.59 4.48
CA ALA A 77 -6.09 -7.10 3.30
C ALA A 77 -5.64 -5.66 3.00
N LEU A 78 -5.41 -5.40 1.71
CA LEU A 78 -5.22 -4.05 1.18
C LEU A 78 -6.47 -3.67 0.40
N MET A 79 -6.90 -2.41 0.51
CA MET A 79 -8.00 -1.90 -0.29
C MET A 79 -7.61 -0.55 -0.91
N LEU A 80 -7.74 -0.46 -2.24
CA LEU A 80 -7.57 0.76 -3.01
C LEU A 80 -8.92 1.14 -3.63
N HIS A 81 -9.33 2.38 -3.43
CA HIS A 81 -10.58 2.90 -3.94
C HIS A 81 -10.32 4.02 -4.95
N PHE A 82 -10.96 3.93 -6.11
CA PHE A 82 -10.89 4.89 -7.21
C PHE A 82 -12.29 5.44 -7.50
N PRO A 83 -12.79 6.38 -6.67
CA PRO A 83 -14.17 6.84 -6.72
C PRO A 83 -14.56 7.43 -8.08
N ASP A 84 -13.67 8.22 -8.68
CA ASP A 84 -13.91 8.86 -9.99
C ASP A 84 -14.06 7.85 -11.14
N LYS A 85 -13.61 6.62 -10.92
CA LYS A 85 -13.70 5.53 -11.91
C LYS A 85 -14.73 4.47 -11.51
N ALA A 86 -15.43 4.65 -10.38
CA ALA A 86 -16.28 3.64 -9.76
C ALA A 86 -15.61 2.26 -9.68
N ARG A 87 -14.39 2.23 -9.13
CA ARG A 87 -13.55 1.02 -9.04
C ARG A 87 -12.98 0.83 -7.65
N GLN A 88 -12.85 -0.42 -7.24
CA GLN A 88 -12.16 -0.80 -6.01
C GLN A 88 -11.34 -2.06 -6.26
N LEU A 89 -10.11 -2.06 -5.77
CA LEU A 89 -9.25 -3.24 -5.72
C LEU A 89 -9.11 -3.67 -4.26
N THR A 90 -9.36 -4.95 -3.99
CA THR A 90 -9.03 -5.59 -2.72
C THR A 90 -7.98 -6.66 -2.96
N VAL A 91 -6.92 -6.64 -2.16
CA VAL A 91 -5.83 -7.62 -2.17
C VAL A 91 -5.85 -8.34 -0.83
N GLN A 92 -5.95 -9.65 -0.83
CA GLN A 92 -5.74 -10.47 0.37
C GLN A 92 -4.47 -11.29 0.19
N GLY A 93 -3.67 -11.40 1.25
CA GLY A 93 -2.39 -12.09 1.19
C GLY A 93 -1.65 -12.08 2.52
N VAL A 94 -0.36 -12.37 2.43
CA VAL A 94 0.55 -12.39 3.58
C VAL A 94 1.61 -11.31 3.41
N ALA A 95 1.82 -10.53 4.46
CA ALA A 95 2.86 -9.52 4.53
C ALA A 95 4.15 -10.15 5.07
N GLU A 96 5.23 -10.00 4.32
CA GLU A 96 6.60 -10.41 4.66
C GLU A 96 7.48 -9.18 4.77
N VAL A 97 8.48 -9.20 5.64
CA VAL A 97 9.45 -8.09 5.73
C VAL A 97 10.23 -8.00 4.43
N ALA A 98 10.27 -6.82 3.84
CA ALA A 98 11.02 -6.57 2.61
C ALA A 98 12.54 -6.71 2.84
N SER A 99 13.28 -7.04 1.80
CA SER A 99 14.73 -7.20 1.88
C SER A 99 15.43 -5.87 2.22
N THR A 100 16.62 -5.96 2.81
CA THR A 100 17.44 -4.77 3.11
C THR A 100 17.78 -3.97 1.86
N GLU A 101 17.98 -4.65 0.72
CA GLU A 101 18.25 -4.00 -0.56
C GLU A 101 17.03 -3.21 -1.04
N GLU A 102 15.84 -3.81 -0.98
CA GLU A 102 14.57 -3.16 -1.29
C GLU A 102 14.33 -1.94 -0.42
N LEU A 103 14.52 -2.07 0.90
CA LEU A 103 14.37 -0.95 1.84
C LEU A 103 15.27 0.23 1.49
N ARG A 104 16.54 -0.03 1.15
CA ARG A 104 17.48 1.03 0.76
C ARG A 104 17.10 1.68 -0.57
N ARG A 105 16.70 0.89 -1.56
CA ARG A 105 16.26 1.35 -2.87
C ARG A 105 15.02 2.25 -2.74
N ALA A 106 14.00 1.74 -2.05
CA ALA A 106 12.75 2.46 -1.84
C ALA A 106 12.95 3.77 -1.06
N PHE A 107 13.81 3.78 -0.02
CA PHE A 107 14.09 5.00 0.73
C PHE A 107 14.73 6.08 -0.16
N ARG A 108 15.72 5.72 -0.99
CA ARG A 108 16.41 6.67 -1.89
C ARG A 108 15.49 7.24 -2.97
N ALA A 109 14.54 6.44 -3.45
CA ALA A 109 13.56 6.86 -4.47
C ALA A 109 12.49 7.81 -3.92
N ARG A 110 12.36 7.96 -2.61
CA ARG A 110 11.36 8.83 -1.98
C ARG A 110 11.67 10.31 -2.17
N SER A 111 10.61 11.12 -2.27
CA SER A 111 10.76 12.57 -2.18
C SER A 111 11.37 12.99 -0.84
N ALA A 112 12.03 14.14 -0.79
CA ALA A 112 12.61 14.69 0.43
C ALA A 112 11.57 14.80 1.57
N TYR A 113 10.33 15.17 1.25
CA TYR A 113 9.23 15.19 2.21
C TYR A 113 8.99 13.81 2.85
N LEU A 114 8.92 12.75 2.05
CA LEU A 114 8.67 11.40 2.54
C LEU A 114 9.88 10.79 3.26
N GLN A 115 11.11 11.22 2.92
CA GLN A 115 12.31 10.85 3.64
C GLN A 115 12.33 11.52 5.02
N GLN A 116 12.03 12.83 5.11
CA GLN A 116 11.90 13.55 6.37
C GLN A 116 10.79 12.96 7.24
N LEU A 117 9.65 12.62 6.63
CA LEU A 117 8.52 11.97 7.33
C LEU A 117 8.94 10.66 8.01
N ALA A 118 9.86 9.88 7.42
CA ALA A 118 10.37 8.66 8.01
C ALA A 118 11.15 8.90 9.33
N TRP A 119 11.70 10.09 9.52
CA TRP A 119 12.37 10.49 10.76
C TRP A 119 11.40 11.07 11.80
N GLN A 120 10.49 11.95 11.37
CA GLN A 120 9.70 12.80 12.26
C GLN A 120 8.27 12.31 12.50
N ASN A 121 7.79 11.28 11.81
CA ASN A 121 6.45 10.72 12.08
C ASN A 121 6.45 9.83 13.31
N THR A 122 6.65 10.44 14.47
CA THR A 122 6.72 9.78 15.79
C THR A 122 5.61 10.22 16.72
N VAL A 123 5.36 9.45 17.78
CA VAL A 123 4.35 9.79 18.81
C VAL A 123 4.73 11.09 19.51
N GLU A 124 6.02 11.29 19.79
CA GLU A 124 6.55 12.47 20.44
C GLU A 124 6.30 13.71 19.58
N PHE A 125 6.62 13.62 18.28
CA PHE A 125 6.40 14.72 17.35
C PHE A 125 4.90 15.02 17.18
N ALA A 126 4.05 14.01 17.09
CA ALA A 126 2.60 14.17 17.00
C ALA A 126 1.98 14.81 18.24
N GLY A 127 2.59 14.64 19.41
CA GLY A 127 2.17 15.24 20.68
C GLY A 127 2.50 16.73 20.82
N LEU A 128 3.34 17.31 19.95
CA LEU A 128 3.68 18.73 20.00
C LEU A 128 2.53 19.60 19.50
N PRO A 129 2.37 20.82 20.02
CA PRO A 129 1.50 21.85 19.44
C PRO A 129 1.83 22.11 17.96
N LEU A 130 0.85 22.56 17.18
CA LEU A 130 1.04 22.76 15.73
C LEU A 130 2.21 23.72 15.42
N ALA A 131 2.32 24.84 16.15
CA ALA A 131 3.41 25.81 15.93
C ALA A 131 4.79 25.17 16.14
N ASP A 132 4.94 24.35 17.19
CA ASP A 132 6.19 23.66 17.50
C ASP A 132 6.51 22.59 16.47
N ARG A 133 5.50 21.86 15.96
CA ARG A 133 5.69 20.89 14.87
C ARG A 133 6.17 21.57 13.59
N LEU A 134 5.58 22.71 13.22
CA LEU A 134 5.99 23.47 12.04
C LEU A 134 7.43 23.98 12.17
N SER A 135 7.79 24.52 13.33
CA SER A 135 9.15 24.99 13.61
C SER A 135 10.17 23.84 13.59
N ALA A 136 9.88 22.74 14.29
CA ALA A 136 10.76 21.57 14.34
C ALA A 136 10.90 20.88 12.97
N TRP A 137 9.83 20.87 12.15
CA TRP A 137 9.87 20.35 10.79
C TRP A 137 10.81 21.17 9.90
N SER A 138 10.72 22.51 9.96
CA SER A 138 11.59 23.40 9.19
C SER A 138 13.05 23.28 9.63
N ALA A 139 13.30 23.35 10.95
CA ALA A 139 14.65 23.24 11.49
C ALA A 139 15.33 21.93 11.10
N PHE A 140 14.61 20.81 11.19
CA PHE A 140 15.13 19.49 10.81
C PHE A 140 15.53 19.45 9.32
N LYS A 141 14.72 20.06 8.45
CA LYS A 141 15.05 20.16 7.03
C LYS A 141 16.30 21.00 6.78
N ASP A 142 16.44 22.12 7.48
CA ASP A 142 17.59 23.03 7.34
C ASP A 142 18.89 22.39 7.85
N ASP A 143 18.81 21.61 8.94
CA ASP A 143 19.94 20.83 9.49
C ASP A 143 20.38 19.67 8.59
N HIS A 144 19.53 19.28 7.62
CA HIS A 144 19.78 18.17 6.69
C HIS A 144 19.72 18.65 5.23
N ALA A 145 20.35 19.80 4.94
CA ALA A 145 20.34 20.38 3.60
C ALA A 145 20.96 19.47 2.53
N ASP A 146 21.90 18.60 2.92
CA ASP A 146 22.53 17.62 2.05
C ASP A 146 21.69 16.33 1.80
N GLY A 147 20.49 16.26 2.39
CA GLY A 147 19.55 15.14 2.26
C GLY A 147 19.46 14.27 3.52
N PHE A 148 18.54 13.32 3.49
CA PHE A 148 18.23 12.46 4.63
C PHE A 148 18.82 11.06 4.44
N GLY A 149 19.57 10.59 5.45
CA GLY A 149 19.91 9.19 5.56
C GLY A 149 18.69 8.33 5.94
N GLN A 150 18.75 7.04 5.69
CA GLN A 150 17.70 6.10 6.10
C GLN A 150 17.74 5.92 7.62
N PRO A 151 16.62 6.18 8.36
CA PRO A 151 16.59 5.93 9.79
C PRO A 151 16.64 4.43 10.12
N LEU A 152 17.20 4.07 11.27
CA LEU A 152 17.27 2.67 11.72
C LEU A 152 15.89 2.04 11.96
N THR A 153 14.88 2.87 12.22
CA THR A 153 13.49 2.44 12.41
C THR A 153 12.72 2.24 11.11
N TRP A 154 13.34 2.56 9.96
CA TRP A 154 12.72 2.35 8.66
C TRP A 154 12.58 0.87 8.33
N THR A 155 11.37 0.47 7.95
CA THR A 155 11.07 -0.89 7.51
C THR A 155 10.01 -0.88 6.42
N GLY A 156 9.82 -2.00 5.75
CA GLY A 156 8.80 -2.20 4.73
C GLY A 156 8.36 -3.65 4.65
N TYR A 157 7.29 -3.84 3.96
CA TYR A 157 6.66 -5.14 3.76
C TYR A 157 6.30 -5.34 2.30
N LEU A 158 6.48 -6.57 1.84
CA LEU A 158 5.90 -7.12 0.63
C LEU A 158 4.66 -7.92 1.00
N VAL A 159 3.51 -7.55 0.46
CA VAL A 159 2.27 -8.33 0.57
C VAL A 159 2.17 -9.24 -0.65
N ARG A 160 2.39 -10.54 -0.44
CA ARG A 160 2.21 -11.56 -1.47
C ARG A 160 0.73 -11.92 -1.60
N PRO A 161 0.11 -11.62 -2.75
CA PRO A 161 -1.32 -11.83 -2.90
C PRO A 161 -1.68 -13.31 -3.08
N SER A 162 -2.68 -13.76 -2.35
CA SER A 162 -3.38 -15.03 -2.59
C SER A 162 -4.73 -14.82 -3.27
N ARG A 163 -5.29 -13.60 -3.17
CA ARG A 163 -6.57 -13.23 -3.79
C ARG A 163 -6.57 -11.75 -4.18
N LEU A 164 -7.07 -11.47 -5.37
CA LEU A 164 -7.27 -10.12 -5.90
C LEU A 164 -8.72 -9.97 -6.34
N THR A 165 -9.45 -9.01 -5.79
CA THR A 165 -10.85 -8.76 -6.14
C THR A 165 -10.99 -7.37 -6.74
N PHE A 166 -11.38 -7.29 -7.99
CA PHE A 166 -11.64 -6.06 -8.73
C PHE A 166 -13.15 -5.81 -8.75
N TRP A 167 -13.60 -4.74 -8.13
CA TRP A 167 -14.99 -4.31 -8.15
C TRP A 167 -15.19 -3.22 -9.20
N PHE A 168 -16.25 -3.37 -9.97
CA PHE A 168 -16.66 -2.45 -11.03
C PHE A 168 -18.07 -1.94 -10.72
N GLY A 169 -18.17 -0.64 -10.40
CA GLY A 169 -19.45 0.05 -10.31
C GLY A 169 -19.99 0.37 -11.71
N ASN A 170 -21.31 0.39 -11.83
CA ASN A 170 -22.00 0.78 -13.06
C ASN A 170 -23.27 1.53 -12.67
N PRO A 171 -23.55 2.75 -13.20
CA PRO A 171 -24.75 3.49 -12.88
C PRO A 171 -26.02 2.92 -13.51
N ASP A 172 -25.90 2.11 -14.56
CA ASP A 172 -27.03 1.62 -15.37
C ASP A 172 -27.40 0.17 -15.06
N THR A 173 -26.59 -0.53 -14.26
CA THR A 173 -26.85 -1.93 -13.87
C THR A 173 -26.18 -2.27 -12.53
N ALA A 174 -26.42 -3.48 -12.02
CA ALA A 174 -25.77 -3.97 -10.82
C ALA A 174 -24.24 -4.00 -11.01
N SER A 175 -23.51 -3.63 -9.96
CA SER A 175 -22.05 -3.78 -9.91
C SER A 175 -21.67 -5.26 -9.94
N ARG A 176 -20.41 -5.53 -10.31
CA ARG A 176 -19.85 -6.89 -10.31
C ARG A 176 -18.42 -6.89 -9.79
N ARG A 177 -17.96 -8.06 -9.43
CA ARG A 177 -16.56 -8.31 -9.04
C ARG A 177 -15.96 -9.37 -9.95
N THR A 178 -14.68 -9.17 -10.27
CA THR A 178 -13.83 -10.21 -10.83
C THR A 178 -12.83 -10.57 -9.76
N GLU A 179 -12.83 -11.81 -9.35
CA GLU A 179 -11.93 -12.34 -8.33
C GLU A 179 -10.92 -13.31 -8.93
N TYR A 180 -9.65 -13.06 -8.65
CA TYR A 180 -8.53 -13.93 -8.97
C TYR A 180 -8.07 -14.61 -7.70
N THR A 181 -8.04 -15.93 -7.70
CA THR A 181 -7.50 -16.73 -6.59
C THR A 181 -6.23 -17.43 -7.05
N ARG A 182 -5.17 -17.31 -6.25
CA ARG A 182 -3.88 -17.93 -6.53
C ARG A 182 -3.98 -19.46 -6.42
N THR A 183 -3.38 -20.16 -7.38
CA THR A 183 -3.22 -21.61 -7.41
C THR A 183 -1.73 -21.95 -7.62
N ASP A 184 -1.38 -23.23 -7.56
CA ASP A 184 -0.02 -23.70 -7.84
C ASP A 184 0.40 -23.37 -9.27
N ASP A 185 -0.55 -23.43 -10.23
CA ASP A 185 -0.31 -23.22 -11.66
C ASP A 185 -0.55 -21.75 -12.13
N GLY A 186 -0.92 -20.85 -11.22
CA GLY A 186 -1.18 -19.43 -11.58
C GLY A 186 -2.41 -18.84 -10.89
N TRP A 187 -3.41 -18.41 -11.66
CA TRP A 187 -4.61 -17.75 -11.16
C TRP A 187 -5.88 -18.35 -11.76
N THR A 188 -6.87 -18.59 -10.93
CA THR A 188 -8.25 -18.88 -11.38
C THR A 188 -9.08 -17.60 -11.29
N VAL A 189 -10.03 -17.45 -12.23
CA VAL A 189 -10.90 -16.28 -12.34
C VAL A 189 -12.34 -16.66 -12.03
N SER A 190 -13.01 -15.86 -11.19
CA SER A 190 -14.43 -16.03 -10.87
C SER A 190 -15.16 -14.70 -10.96
N LEU A 191 -16.40 -14.71 -11.44
CA LEU A 191 -17.29 -13.55 -11.44
C LEU A 191 -18.23 -13.63 -10.25
N LEU A 192 -18.34 -12.54 -9.51
CA LEU A 192 -19.14 -12.44 -8.30
C LEU A 192 -20.10 -11.24 -8.41
N ALA A 193 -21.21 -11.32 -7.67
CA ALA A 193 -22.09 -10.17 -7.47
C ALA A 193 -21.34 -9.02 -6.80
N GLY A 194 -21.73 -7.80 -7.11
CA GLY A 194 -21.10 -6.57 -6.63
C GLY A 194 -21.35 -6.25 -5.15
#